data_fa9b9268b9514b0340e9c855579cc154
#
_entry.id   fa9b9268b9514b0340e9c855579cc154
#
_cell.length_a   1.000
_cell.length_b   1.000
_cell.length_c   1.000
_cell.angle_alpha   90.00
_cell.angle_beta   90.00
_cell.angle_gamma   90.00
#
_symmetry.space_group_name_H-M   'P 1'
#
loop_
_entity.id
_entity.type
_entity.pdbx_description
1 polymer ?
#
loop_
_entity_poly.entity_id
_entity_poly.type
_entity_poly.pdbx_seq_one_letter_code
_entity_poly.pdbx_strand_id
1 'polypeptide(L)'
;VRVIPCLDVDAGRVVKGVHFENLKDAGDPVELAAEYYRQGADEITFLDVTASSSHRNTMIDVVSCTAEQVFIPMTVGGGVRTPEDVDSLLRCGADKVGVNTAAINDPSLISRVADRFGNQVLVLSVDARREKGEQHTQSGFEVTTMGGRKSTGIDAIWWVKRAEQLGAGEILLNSMDADGTKEGFDLEMIRAVRKEVKIPIIASGGAGKVEDFPPAIEAGADAVLAASVFHYGILTIADVKAELKKH
;
A
#
# COMPACT_ATOMS: atom_id res chain seq x y z
N VAL A 1 -6.61 -5.80 14.32
CA VAL A 1 -6.43 -4.68 13.37
C VAL A 1 -4.97 -4.30 13.28
N ARG A 2 -4.44 -4.27 12.07
CA ARG A 2 -3.02 -3.96 11.83
C ARG A 2 -2.86 -2.47 11.51
N VAL A 3 -1.85 -1.85 12.10
CA VAL A 3 -1.42 -0.47 11.79
C VAL A 3 -0.07 -0.55 11.08
N ILE A 4 -0.03 -0.01 9.87
CA ILE A 4 1.09 -0.19 8.95
C ILE A 4 1.62 1.18 8.50
N PRO A 5 2.83 1.59 8.91
CA PRO A 5 3.47 2.74 8.31
C PRO A 5 3.98 2.40 6.90
N CYS A 6 3.81 3.32 5.98
CA CYS A 6 4.32 3.21 4.62
C CYS A 6 5.48 4.19 4.41
N LEU A 7 6.61 3.68 3.96
CA LEU A 7 7.79 4.47 3.66
C LEU A 7 8.01 4.48 2.15
N ASP A 8 7.77 5.63 1.53
CA ASP A 8 8.11 5.85 0.13
C ASP A 8 9.61 6.09 0.03
N VAL A 9 10.29 5.29 -0.78
CA VAL A 9 11.75 5.30 -0.88
C VAL A 9 12.17 5.69 -2.29
N ASP A 10 12.98 6.73 -2.40
CA ASP A 10 13.61 7.15 -3.65
C ASP A 10 15.12 7.14 -3.47
N ALA A 11 15.81 6.34 -4.28
CA ALA A 11 17.26 6.19 -4.26
C ALA A 11 17.82 5.94 -2.83
N GLY A 12 17.13 5.12 -2.04
CA GLY A 12 17.58 4.74 -0.70
C GLY A 12 17.23 5.72 0.41
N ARG A 13 16.46 6.76 0.14
CA ARG A 13 16.00 7.76 1.13
C ARG A 13 14.49 7.80 1.19
N VAL A 14 13.96 7.93 2.39
CA VAL A 14 12.51 8.14 2.56
C VAL A 14 12.15 9.53 2.08
N VAL A 15 11.15 9.60 1.23
CA VAL A 15 10.71 10.85 0.61
C VAL A 15 9.24 11.11 0.92
N LYS A 16 8.84 12.36 0.83
CA LYS A 16 7.47 12.81 0.98
C LYS A 16 7.12 13.83 -0.08
N GLY A 17 5.92 13.73 -0.60
CA GLY A 17 5.37 14.71 -1.49
C GLY A 17 3.87 14.58 -1.56
N VAL A 18 3.21 15.66 -1.94
CA VAL A 18 1.80 15.64 -2.30
C VAL A 18 1.73 15.16 -3.75
N HIS A 19 1.00 14.08 -4.00
CA HIS A 19 0.85 13.47 -5.33
C HIS A 19 2.20 13.11 -6.00
N PHE A 20 3.21 12.73 -5.21
CA PHE A 20 4.58 12.42 -5.68
C PHE A 20 5.30 13.61 -6.34
N GLU A 21 4.85 14.82 -6.09
CA GLU A 21 5.50 16.05 -6.54
C GLU A 21 6.29 16.69 -5.38
N ASN A 22 7.41 17.35 -5.70
CA ASN A 22 8.25 18.06 -4.74
C ASN A 22 8.67 17.19 -3.53
N LEU A 23 9.16 15.98 -3.82
CA LEU A 23 9.59 15.03 -2.79
C LEU A 23 10.68 15.62 -1.91
N LYS A 24 10.47 15.58 -0.60
CA LYS A 24 11.44 16.02 0.41
C LYS A 24 12.02 14.81 1.13
N ASP A 25 13.32 14.86 1.40
CA ASP A 25 14.01 13.85 2.20
C ASP A 25 13.43 13.82 3.62
N ALA A 26 13.00 12.65 4.08
CA ALA A 26 12.44 12.44 5.41
C ALA A 26 13.30 11.53 6.29
N GLY A 27 14.42 11.01 5.78
CA GLY A 27 15.39 10.25 6.55
C GLY A 27 15.79 8.92 5.95
N ASP A 28 16.53 8.14 6.74
CA ASP A 28 16.96 6.79 6.39
C ASP A 28 15.81 5.80 6.60
N PRO A 29 15.44 5.02 5.58
CA PRO A 29 14.34 4.06 5.68
C PRO A 29 14.57 2.98 6.74
N VAL A 30 15.79 2.50 6.94
CA VAL A 30 16.10 1.48 7.96
C VAL A 30 15.89 2.03 9.37
N GLU A 31 16.38 3.23 9.64
CA GLU A 31 16.20 3.90 10.94
C GLU A 31 14.74 4.19 11.24
N LEU A 32 13.99 4.68 10.24
CA LEU A 32 12.58 4.98 10.39
C LEU A 32 11.75 3.70 10.61
N ALA A 33 12.04 2.64 9.89
CA ALA A 33 11.37 1.36 10.07
C ALA A 33 11.61 0.81 11.48
N ALA A 34 12.85 0.90 11.99
CA ALA A 34 13.19 0.51 13.36
C ALA A 34 12.43 1.34 14.39
N GLU A 35 12.29 2.66 14.18
CA GLU A 35 11.53 3.54 15.06
C GLU A 35 10.05 3.17 15.09
N TYR A 36 9.43 2.92 13.93
CA TYR A 36 8.04 2.50 13.87
C TYR A 36 7.83 1.13 14.51
N TYR A 37 8.78 0.23 14.37
CA TYR A 37 8.77 -1.05 15.07
C TYR A 37 8.76 -0.84 16.59
N ARG A 38 9.61 0.04 17.13
CA ARG A 38 9.62 0.39 18.56
C ARG A 38 8.30 1.00 19.03
N GLN A 39 7.63 1.77 18.15
CA GLN A 39 6.31 2.36 18.45
C GLN A 39 5.16 1.34 18.42
N GLY A 40 5.41 0.11 17.99
CA GLY A 40 4.42 -0.96 17.97
C GLY A 40 3.72 -1.20 16.65
N ALA A 41 4.32 -0.79 15.53
CA ALA A 41 3.79 -1.12 14.20
C ALA A 41 3.59 -2.63 14.05
N ASP A 42 2.51 -3.02 13.40
CA ASP A 42 2.19 -4.44 13.18
C ASP A 42 2.88 -4.99 11.93
N GLU A 43 3.10 -4.15 10.93
CA GLU A 43 3.83 -4.44 9.69
C GLU A 43 4.51 -3.17 9.21
N ILE A 44 5.46 -3.30 8.29
CA ILE A 44 6.09 -2.18 7.59
C ILE A 44 5.86 -2.36 6.09
N THR A 45 5.56 -1.28 5.39
CA THR A 45 5.50 -1.28 3.93
C THR A 45 6.55 -0.31 3.37
N PHE A 46 7.41 -0.81 2.50
CA PHE A 46 8.27 0.02 1.65
C PHE A 46 7.68 0.10 0.25
N LEU A 47 7.61 1.31 -0.27
CA LEU A 47 7.21 1.55 -1.64
C LEU A 47 8.35 2.23 -2.38
N ASP A 48 8.93 1.55 -3.36
CA ASP A 48 9.98 2.10 -4.20
C ASP A 48 9.34 3.03 -5.23
N VAL A 49 9.57 4.33 -5.09
CA VAL A 49 9.08 5.38 -6.00
C VAL A 49 10.18 5.87 -6.94
N THR A 50 11.31 5.15 -6.99
CA THR A 50 12.45 5.49 -7.86
C THR A 50 12.05 5.31 -9.33
N ALA A 51 12.22 6.36 -10.12
CA ALA A 51 11.88 6.33 -11.56
C ALA A 51 12.91 5.55 -12.40
N SER A 52 14.09 5.30 -11.87
CA SER A 52 15.21 4.66 -12.60
C SER A 52 15.40 3.22 -12.17
N SER A 53 15.56 2.32 -13.15
CA SER A 53 15.89 0.91 -12.90
C SER A 53 17.27 0.70 -12.28
N SER A 54 18.16 1.70 -12.33
CA SER A 54 19.52 1.60 -11.79
C SER A 54 19.60 1.52 -10.27
N HIS A 55 18.49 1.80 -9.55
CA HIS A 55 18.45 1.82 -8.09
C HIS A 55 17.79 0.60 -7.44
N ARG A 56 17.51 -0.48 -8.20
CA ARG A 56 16.93 -1.72 -7.66
C ARG A 56 17.80 -2.33 -6.56
N ASN A 57 19.12 -2.31 -6.73
CA ASN A 57 20.05 -2.85 -5.73
C ASN A 57 20.00 -2.07 -4.42
N THR A 58 19.73 -0.76 -4.48
CA THR A 58 19.57 0.08 -3.30
C THR A 58 18.36 -0.37 -2.47
N MET A 59 17.23 -0.69 -3.13
CA MET A 59 16.04 -1.18 -2.43
C MET A 59 16.29 -2.55 -1.79
N ILE A 60 17.00 -3.44 -2.47
CA ILE A 60 17.41 -4.74 -1.92
C ILE A 60 18.24 -4.56 -0.66
N ASP A 61 19.18 -3.63 -0.64
CA ASP A 61 20.00 -3.32 0.52
C ASP A 61 19.15 -2.79 1.68
N VAL A 62 18.21 -1.89 1.41
CA VAL A 62 17.26 -1.38 2.42
C VAL A 62 16.47 -2.52 3.05
N VAL A 63 15.94 -3.42 2.23
CA VAL A 63 15.15 -4.58 2.70
C VAL A 63 16.00 -5.49 3.56
N SER A 64 17.21 -5.86 3.10
CA SER A 64 18.12 -6.74 3.84
C SER A 64 18.53 -6.15 5.18
N CYS A 65 18.92 -4.87 5.21
CA CYS A 65 19.31 -4.19 6.45
C CYS A 65 18.13 -4.06 7.43
N THR A 66 16.93 -3.79 6.92
CA THR A 66 15.73 -3.70 7.76
C THR A 66 15.39 -5.06 8.37
N ALA A 67 15.48 -6.14 7.59
CA ALA A 67 15.18 -7.50 8.05
C ALA A 67 16.07 -7.94 9.23
N GLU A 68 17.27 -7.39 9.36
CA GLU A 68 18.17 -7.67 10.48
C GLU A 68 17.74 -7.03 11.80
N GLN A 69 16.91 -5.98 11.75
CA GLN A 69 16.59 -5.15 12.92
C GLN A 69 15.10 -5.10 13.25
N VAL A 70 14.24 -5.41 12.29
CA VAL A 70 12.79 -5.28 12.41
C VAL A 70 12.15 -6.66 12.21
N PHE A 71 11.45 -7.13 13.24
CA PHE A 71 10.95 -8.52 13.31
C PHE A 71 9.44 -8.61 13.18
N ILE A 72 8.86 -7.72 12.38
CA ILE A 72 7.46 -7.75 11.96
C ILE A 72 7.39 -7.93 10.43
N PRO A 73 6.24 -8.36 9.89
CA PRO A 73 6.13 -8.55 8.45
C PRO A 73 6.44 -7.29 7.65
N MET A 74 7.12 -7.50 6.53
CA MET A 74 7.56 -6.42 5.64
C MET A 74 7.00 -6.66 4.25
N THR A 75 6.28 -5.68 3.72
CA THR A 75 5.81 -5.64 2.34
C THR A 75 6.68 -4.68 1.54
N VAL A 76 7.08 -5.10 0.35
CA VAL A 76 7.86 -4.25 -0.57
C VAL A 76 7.12 -4.15 -1.89
N GLY A 77 6.87 -2.93 -2.34
CA GLY A 77 6.20 -2.64 -3.62
C GLY A 77 6.95 -1.60 -4.43
N GLY A 78 6.44 -1.37 -5.63
CA GLY A 78 7.02 -0.43 -6.58
C GLY A 78 7.94 -1.11 -7.59
N GLY A 79 7.61 -1.01 -8.87
CA GLY A 79 8.42 -1.53 -9.96
C GLY A 79 8.51 -3.04 -10.08
N VAL A 80 7.72 -3.80 -9.33
CA VAL A 80 7.67 -5.26 -9.43
C VAL A 80 6.91 -5.65 -10.68
N ARG A 81 7.55 -6.43 -11.57
CA ARG A 81 7.01 -6.77 -12.90
C ARG A 81 6.97 -8.27 -13.19
N THR A 82 7.78 -9.06 -12.51
CA THR A 82 7.96 -10.49 -12.83
C THR A 82 7.99 -11.33 -11.55
N PRO A 83 7.71 -12.66 -11.66
CA PRO A 83 7.93 -13.56 -10.52
C PRO A 83 9.37 -13.59 -10.04
N GLU A 84 10.34 -13.34 -10.92
CA GLU A 84 11.76 -13.26 -10.54
C GLU A 84 12.04 -12.04 -9.66
N ASP A 85 11.40 -10.90 -9.92
CA ASP A 85 11.48 -9.72 -9.03
C ASP A 85 10.95 -10.07 -7.63
N VAL A 86 9.83 -10.80 -7.56
CA VAL A 86 9.25 -11.28 -6.30
C VAL A 86 10.24 -12.18 -5.56
N ASP A 87 10.81 -13.16 -6.27
CA ASP A 87 11.79 -14.08 -5.69
C ASP A 87 12.97 -13.34 -5.06
N SER A 88 13.52 -12.36 -5.77
CA SER A 88 14.64 -11.55 -5.29
C SER A 88 14.31 -10.81 -3.99
N LEU A 89 13.13 -10.20 -3.91
CA LEU A 89 12.69 -9.47 -2.73
C LEU A 89 12.45 -10.40 -1.54
N LEU A 90 11.84 -11.55 -1.76
CA LEU A 90 11.61 -12.54 -0.71
C LEU A 90 12.93 -13.09 -0.16
N ARG A 91 13.91 -13.35 -1.01
CA ARG A 91 15.24 -13.81 -0.59
C ARG A 91 15.98 -12.77 0.25
N CYS A 92 15.71 -11.49 0.03
CA CYS A 92 16.33 -10.40 0.79
C CYS A 92 15.68 -10.14 2.14
N GLY A 93 14.51 -10.73 2.41
CA GLY A 93 13.84 -10.61 3.69
C GLY A 93 12.42 -10.04 3.67
N ALA A 94 11.89 -9.69 2.49
CA ALA A 94 10.48 -9.31 2.38
C ALA A 94 9.58 -10.52 2.65
N ASP A 95 8.47 -10.28 3.33
CA ASP A 95 7.45 -11.30 3.59
C ASP A 95 6.35 -11.28 2.53
N LYS A 96 6.07 -10.09 2.00
CA LYS A 96 5.04 -9.85 0.98
C LYS A 96 5.57 -8.88 -0.06
N VAL A 97 4.99 -8.94 -1.23
CA VAL A 97 5.35 -8.07 -2.36
C VAL A 97 4.10 -7.41 -2.91
N GLY A 98 4.18 -6.09 -3.10
CA GLY A 98 3.11 -5.29 -3.68
C GLY A 98 3.24 -5.19 -5.20
N VAL A 99 2.17 -5.45 -5.92
CA VAL A 99 2.11 -5.34 -7.38
C VAL A 99 0.97 -4.39 -7.75
N ASN A 100 1.20 -3.53 -8.73
CA ASN A 100 0.20 -2.56 -9.19
C ASN A 100 0.12 -2.57 -10.72
N THR A 101 0.81 -1.68 -11.39
CA THR A 101 0.71 -1.45 -12.85
C THR A 101 1.01 -2.72 -13.67
N ALA A 102 1.98 -3.51 -13.25
CA ALA A 102 2.32 -4.74 -13.96
C ALA A 102 1.15 -5.73 -14.01
N ALA A 103 0.34 -5.81 -12.95
CA ALA A 103 -0.84 -6.67 -12.91
C ALA A 103 -1.98 -6.12 -13.79
N ILE A 104 -2.10 -4.80 -13.93
CA ILE A 104 -3.06 -4.18 -14.84
C ILE A 104 -2.69 -4.52 -16.29
N ASN A 105 -1.40 -4.43 -16.63
CA ASN A 105 -0.90 -4.71 -17.97
C ASN A 105 -0.95 -6.20 -18.31
N ASP A 106 -0.73 -7.06 -17.31
CA ASP A 106 -0.78 -8.52 -17.46
C ASP A 106 -1.36 -9.17 -16.19
N PRO A 107 -2.69 -9.32 -16.11
CA PRO A 107 -3.33 -9.93 -14.93
C PRO A 107 -2.86 -11.35 -14.59
N SER A 108 -2.32 -12.08 -15.57
CA SER A 108 -1.78 -13.43 -15.33
C SER A 108 -0.60 -13.44 -14.38
N LEU A 109 0.06 -12.29 -14.18
CA LEU A 109 1.14 -12.14 -13.20
C LEU A 109 0.67 -12.50 -11.80
N ILE A 110 -0.59 -12.16 -11.45
CA ILE A 110 -1.16 -12.48 -10.14
C ILE A 110 -1.16 -14.00 -9.92
N SER A 111 -1.68 -14.76 -10.88
CA SER A 111 -1.70 -16.22 -10.79
C SER A 111 -0.31 -16.84 -10.79
N ARG A 112 0.59 -16.35 -11.62
CA ARG A 112 1.97 -16.87 -11.68
C ARG A 112 2.71 -16.68 -10.36
N VAL A 113 2.53 -15.55 -9.70
CA VAL A 113 3.11 -15.29 -8.38
C VAL A 113 2.44 -16.15 -7.31
N ALA A 114 1.11 -16.22 -7.30
CA ALA A 114 0.36 -17.00 -6.33
C ALA A 114 0.67 -18.50 -6.44
N ASP A 115 0.79 -19.03 -7.66
CA ASP A 115 1.09 -20.44 -7.88
C ASP A 115 2.50 -20.82 -7.44
N ARG A 116 3.47 -19.92 -7.63
CA ARG A 116 4.88 -20.17 -7.30
C ARG A 116 5.20 -19.95 -5.81
N PHE A 117 4.65 -18.91 -5.19
CA PHE A 117 5.03 -18.46 -3.85
C PHE A 117 3.91 -18.59 -2.81
N GLY A 118 2.69 -18.85 -3.23
CA GLY A 118 1.50 -18.80 -2.39
C GLY A 118 0.80 -17.42 -2.47
N ASN A 119 -0.51 -17.42 -2.34
CA ASN A 119 -1.30 -16.19 -2.45
C ASN A 119 -1.00 -15.18 -1.31
N GLN A 120 -0.60 -15.66 -0.13
CA GLN A 120 -0.27 -14.82 1.02
C GLN A 120 0.91 -13.87 0.77
N VAL A 121 1.73 -14.12 -0.25
CA VAL A 121 2.87 -13.28 -0.62
C VAL A 121 2.42 -12.05 -1.41
N LEU A 122 1.31 -12.13 -2.13
CA LEU A 122 0.90 -11.11 -3.08
C LEU A 122 -0.09 -10.12 -2.48
N VAL A 123 0.32 -8.86 -2.40
CA VAL A 123 -0.54 -7.72 -2.12
C VAL A 123 -0.80 -6.98 -3.44
N LEU A 124 -2.06 -6.88 -3.83
CA LEU A 124 -2.42 -6.06 -4.99
C LEU A 124 -2.68 -4.63 -4.53
N SER A 125 -1.88 -3.69 -4.99
CA SER A 125 -2.12 -2.27 -4.79
C SER A 125 -3.12 -1.78 -5.83
N VAL A 126 -4.16 -1.10 -5.38
CA VAL A 126 -5.21 -0.55 -6.23
C VAL A 126 -5.35 0.93 -5.92
N ASP A 127 -4.92 1.76 -6.86
CA ASP A 127 -5.09 3.21 -6.80
C ASP A 127 -6.41 3.54 -7.49
N ALA A 128 -7.42 3.87 -6.70
CA ALA A 128 -8.78 4.06 -7.20
C ALA A 128 -9.32 5.45 -6.86
N ARG A 129 -10.21 5.93 -7.70
CA ARG A 129 -10.91 7.20 -7.51
C ARG A 129 -12.33 7.11 -8.06
N ARG A 130 -13.16 8.08 -7.72
CA ARG A 130 -14.44 8.26 -8.41
C ARG A 130 -14.17 8.65 -9.84
N GLU A 131 -14.95 8.10 -10.77
CA GLU A 131 -14.80 8.39 -12.19
C GLU A 131 -14.97 9.89 -12.47
N LYS A 132 -14.23 10.36 -13.47
CA LYS A 132 -14.27 11.75 -13.91
C LYS A 132 -14.44 11.80 -15.43
N GLY A 133 -15.36 12.62 -15.91
CA GLY A 133 -15.55 12.86 -17.34
C GLY A 133 -16.40 11.81 -18.06
N GLU A 134 -16.01 11.48 -19.28
CA GLU A 134 -16.84 10.72 -20.22
C GLU A 134 -16.79 9.19 -20.01
N GLN A 135 -15.80 8.68 -19.26
CA GLN A 135 -15.67 7.26 -19.01
C GLN A 135 -16.48 6.88 -17.77
N HIS A 136 -17.51 6.08 -17.98
CA HIS A 136 -18.34 5.57 -16.92
C HIS A 136 -18.02 4.12 -16.61
N THR A 137 -17.84 3.81 -15.33
CA THR A 137 -17.71 2.45 -14.82
C THR A 137 -19.00 2.05 -14.11
N GLN A 138 -19.26 0.75 -14.01
CA GLN A 138 -20.48 0.25 -13.38
C GLN A 138 -20.60 0.67 -11.92
N SER A 139 -19.49 0.69 -11.17
CA SER A 139 -19.49 1.04 -9.74
C SER A 139 -19.35 2.53 -9.46
N GLY A 140 -18.92 3.32 -10.44
CA GLY A 140 -18.53 4.72 -10.25
C GLY A 140 -17.10 4.91 -9.72
N PHE A 141 -16.37 3.82 -9.45
CA PHE A 141 -14.95 3.86 -9.06
C PHE A 141 -14.08 3.32 -10.19
N GLU A 142 -13.02 4.03 -10.52
CA GLU A 142 -12.07 3.59 -11.54
C GLU A 142 -10.68 3.38 -10.99
N VAL A 143 -9.95 2.41 -11.56
CA VAL A 143 -8.54 2.20 -11.32
C VAL A 143 -7.74 3.24 -12.08
N THR A 144 -6.73 3.80 -11.41
CA THR A 144 -5.79 4.75 -12.02
C THR A 144 -4.37 4.21 -11.98
N THR A 145 -3.51 4.82 -12.77
CA THR A 145 -2.06 4.61 -12.75
C THR A 145 -1.34 5.95 -12.62
N MET A 146 -0.02 5.92 -12.44
CA MET A 146 0.83 7.11 -12.35
C MET A 146 0.38 8.09 -11.25
N GLY A 147 0.10 7.56 -10.06
CA GLY A 147 -0.28 8.41 -8.90
C GLY A 147 -1.65 9.07 -9.05
N GLY A 148 -2.58 8.41 -9.71
CA GLY A 148 -3.92 8.94 -9.94
C GLY A 148 -4.05 9.84 -11.16
N ARG A 149 -2.97 10.04 -11.91
CA ARG A 149 -2.95 10.98 -13.06
C ARG A 149 -3.54 10.38 -14.33
N LYS A 150 -3.48 9.05 -14.46
CA LYS A 150 -3.95 8.37 -15.68
C LYS A 150 -5.14 7.46 -15.38
N SER A 151 -6.27 7.72 -16.03
CA SER A 151 -7.43 6.85 -16.04
C SER A 151 -7.14 5.58 -16.84
N THR A 152 -7.57 4.43 -16.34
CA THR A 152 -7.48 3.15 -17.06
C THR A 152 -8.79 2.74 -17.70
N GLY A 153 -9.92 3.33 -17.30
CA GLY A 153 -11.25 2.89 -17.71
C GLY A 153 -11.69 1.57 -17.07
N ILE A 154 -10.90 1.01 -16.16
CA ILE A 154 -11.20 -0.26 -15.47
C ILE A 154 -12.02 0.04 -14.22
N ASP A 155 -13.14 -0.65 -14.05
CA ASP A 155 -13.94 -0.58 -12.82
C ASP A 155 -13.13 -1.17 -11.65
N ALA A 156 -12.96 -0.39 -10.58
CA ALA A 156 -12.15 -0.80 -9.44
C ALA A 156 -12.76 -2.01 -8.70
N ILE A 157 -14.08 -2.09 -8.62
CA ILE A 157 -14.76 -3.21 -7.95
C ILE A 157 -14.61 -4.48 -8.77
N TRP A 158 -14.79 -4.40 -10.09
CA TRP A 158 -14.54 -5.53 -10.99
C TRP A 158 -13.09 -6.01 -10.86
N TRP A 159 -12.14 -5.08 -10.81
CA TRP A 159 -10.72 -5.39 -10.73
C TRP A 159 -10.35 -6.14 -9.46
N VAL A 160 -10.81 -5.69 -8.28
CA VAL A 160 -10.50 -6.37 -7.02
C VAL A 160 -11.12 -7.77 -6.95
N LYS A 161 -12.33 -7.94 -7.48
CA LYS A 161 -12.96 -9.28 -7.58
C LYS A 161 -12.13 -10.20 -8.48
N ARG A 162 -11.71 -9.69 -9.64
CA ARG A 162 -10.89 -10.44 -10.57
C ARG A 162 -9.54 -10.82 -9.97
N ALA A 163 -8.92 -9.90 -9.26
CA ALA A 163 -7.64 -10.14 -8.60
C ALA A 163 -7.75 -11.23 -7.52
N GLU A 164 -8.82 -11.23 -6.72
CA GLU A 164 -9.06 -12.28 -5.75
C GLU A 164 -9.19 -13.65 -6.44
N GLN A 165 -9.94 -13.73 -7.51
CA GLN A 165 -10.09 -14.96 -8.31
C GLN A 165 -8.76 -15.46 -8.87
N LEU A 166 -7.87 -14.55 -9.25
CA LEU A 166 -6.56 -14.87 -9.80
C LEU A 166 -5.52 -15.27 -8.74
N GLY A 167 -5.81 -15.03 -7.46
CA GLY A 167 -4.96 -15.48 -6.37
C GLY A 167 -4.29 -14.38 -5.54
N ALA A 168 -4.72 -13.12 -5.66
CA ALA A 168 -4.24 -12.07 -4.76
C ALA A 168 -4.57 -12.44 -3.30
N GLY A 169 -3.62 -12.24 -2.40
CA GLY A 169 -3.80 -12.56 -0.99
C GLY A 169 -4.34 -11.41 -0.16
N GLU A 170 -4.12 -10.18 -0.62
CA GLU A 170 -4.52 -8.96 0.08
C GLU A 170 -4.74 -7.82 -0.92
N ILE A 171 -5.62 -6.88 -0.59
CA ILE A 171 -5.83 -5.65 -1.37
C ILE A 171 -5.32 -4.47 -0.55
N LEU A 172 -4.37 -3.73 -1.09
CA LEU A 172 -4.01 -2.39 -0.60
C LEU A 172 -4.81 -1.38 -1.39
N LEU A 173 -5.88 -0.89 -0.78
CA LEU A 173 -6.83 0.02 -1.42
C LEU A 173 -6.47 1.47 -1.10
N ASN A 174 -5.96 2.17 -2.08
CA ASN A 174 -5.53 3.55 -1.94
C ASN A 174 -6.54 4.49 -2.64
N SER A 175 -7.20 5.34 -1.85
CA SER A 175 -8.11 6.33 -2.40
C SER A 175 -7.35 7.53 -2.90
N MET A 176 -7.38 7.78 -4.20
CA MET A 176 -6.78 8.96 -4.80
C MET A 176 -7.56 10.23 -4.46
N ASP A 177 -8.87 10.12 -4.23
CA ASP A 177 -9.70 11.26 -3.82
C ASP A 177 -9.36 11.72 -2.39
N ALA A 178 -9.11 10.79 -1.48
CA ALA A 178 -8.85 11.08 -0.07
C ALA A 178 -7.37 11.38 0.20
N ASP A 179 -6.46 10.86 -0.62
CA ASP A 179 -5.02 10.98 -0.39
C ASP A 179 -4.57 12.44 -0.26
N GLY A 180 -3.87 12.73 0.82
CA GLY A 180 -3.36 14.08 1.12
C GLY A 180 -4.39 15.06 1.69
N THR A 181 -5.67 14.71 1.76
CA THR A 181 -6.72 15.62 2.28
C THR A 181 -6.70 15.77 3.79
N LYS A 182 -6.23 14.74 4.51
CA LYS A 182 -6.29 14.65 5.98
C LYS A 182 -7.72 14.74 6.56
N GLU A 183 -8.71 14.44 5.76
CA GLU A 183 -10.13 14.51 6.14
C GLU A 183 -10.73 13.14 6.49
N GLY A 184 -9.92 12.10 6.52
CA GLY A 184 -10.32 10.73 6.83
C GLY A 184 -10.21 9.81 5.63
N PHE A 185 -10.31 8.50 5.91
CA PHE A 185 -10.30 7.47 4.86
C PHE A 185 -11.58 7.52 4.02
N ASP A 186 -11.51 6.98 2.82
CA ASP A 186 -12.66 6.88 1.91
C ASP A 186 -13.55 5.69 2.32
N LEU A 187 -14.47 5.93 3.22
CA LEU A 187 -15.32 4.89 3.82
C LEU A 187 -16.25 4.24 2.80
N GLU A 188 -16.78 5.01 1.87
CA GLU A 188 -17.67 4.52 0.81
C GLU A 188 -16.95 3.53 -0.08
N MET A 189 -15.71 3.86 -0.49
CA MET A 189 -14.88 2.98 -1.31
C MET A 189 -14.52 1.69 -0.57
N ILE A 190 -14.16 1.78 0.72
CA ILE A 190 -13.84 0.61 1.55
C ILE A 190 -15.05 -0.32 1.64
N ARG A 191 -16.24 0.23 1.91
CA ARG A 191 -17.48 -0.57 1.99
C ARG A 191 -17.79 -1.25 0.66
N ALA A 192 -17.61 -0.54 -0.46
CA ALA A 192 -17.88 -1.09 -1.79
C ALA A 192 -16.97 -2.28 -2.11
N VAL A 193 -15.68 -2.17 -1.78
CA VAL A 193 -14.72 -3.27 -1.98
C VAL A 193 -15.00 -4.42 -1.00
N ARG A 194 -15.30 -4.11 0.27
CA ARG A 194 -15.56 -5.14 1.30
C ARG A 194 -16.72 -6.07 0.93
N LYS A 195 -17.75 -5.54 0.31
CA LYS A 195 -18.90 -6.34 -0.13
C LYS A 195 -18.53 -7.41 -1.15
N GLU A 196 -17.48 -7.19 -1.92
CA GLU A 196 -17.19 -7.98 -3.11
C GLU A 196 -16.00 -8.93 -2.97
N VAL A 197 -15.12 -8.71 -1.99
CA VAL A 197 -13.96 -9.57 -1.75
C VAL A 197 -13.94 -10.07 -0.31
N LYS A 198 -13.34 -11.26 -0.11
CA LYS A 198 -13.18 -11.88 1.21
C LYS A 198 -11.78 -11.73 1.77
N ILE A 199 -10.80 -11.52 0.90
CA ILE A 199 -9.40 -11.31 1.31
C ILE A 199 -9.23 -10.03 2.12
N PRO A 200 -8.17 -9.92 2.94
CA PRO A 200 -7.93 -8.73 3.73
C PRO A 200 -7.82 -7.46 2.88
N ILE A 201 -8.32 -6.36 3.44
CA ILE A 201 -8.25 -5.02 2.85
C ILE A 201 -7.44 -4.12 3.76
N ILE A 202 -6.42 -3.47 3.19
CA ILE A 202 -5.64 -2.43 3.82
C ILE A 202 -6.16 -1.10 3.30
N ALA A 203 -6.72 -0.25 4.18
CA ALA A 203 -7.18 1.07 3.80
C ALA A 203 -6.03 2.07 3.79
N SER A 204 -5.94 2.88 2.75
CA SER A 204 -4.89 3.88 2.56
C SER A 204 -5.46 5.15 1.93
N GLY A 205 -4.91 6.29 2.34
CA GLY A 205 -5.27 7.62 1.83
C GLY A 205 -6.29 8.35 2.68
N GLY A 206 -5.89 9.50 3.22
CA GLY A 206 -6.78 10.44 3.89
C GLY A 206 -6.61 10.59 5.40
N ALA A 207 -5.81 9.77 6.06
CA ALA A 207 -5.62 9.86 7.50
C ALA A 207 -5.04 11.23 7.91
N GLY A 208 -5.65 11.87 8.91
CA GLY A 208 -5.20 13.17 9.43
C GLY A 208 -5.16 13.22 10.95
N LYS A 209 -6.00 12.46 11.64
CA LYS A 209 -6.11 12.43 13.09
C LYS A 209 -6.45 11.01 13.57
N VAL A 210 -6.28 10.73 14.86
CA VAL A 210 -6.50 9.38 15.41
C VAL A 210 -7.95 8.90 15.23
N GLU A 211 -8.91 9.81 15.30
CA GLU A 211 -10.32 9.52 15.13
C GLU A 211 -10.71 9.07 13.72
N ASP A 212 -9.85 9.24 12.74
CA ASP A 212 -10.07 8.79 11.36
C ASP A 212 -9.93 7.27 11.20
N PHE A 213 -9.21 6.62 12.10
CA PHE A 213 -8.85 5.20 11.96
C PHE A 213 -9.99 4.23 12.30
N PRO A 214 -10.70 4.35 13.43
CA PRO A 214 -11.79 3.43 13.75
C PRO A 214 -12.88 3.33 12.68
N PRO A 215 -13.34 4.43 12.05
CA PRO A 215 -14.35 4.32 10.99
C PRO A 215 -13.91 3.47 9.79
N ALA A 216 -12.62 3.47 9.45
CA ALA A 216 -12.10 2.64 8.36
C ALA A 216 -12.28 1.14 8.67
N ILE A 217 -12.04 0.74 9.91
CA ILE A 217 -12.24 -0.64 10.36
C ILE A 217 -13.73 -1.00 10.35
N GLU A 218 -14.59 -0.12 10.84
CA GLU A 218 -16.03 -0.32 10.80
C GLU A 218 -16.56 -0.45 9.37
N ALA A 219 -15.96 0.27 8.43
CA ALA A 219 -16.30 0.18 7.01
C ALA A 219 -15.87 -1.15 6.37
N GLY A 220 -15.00 -1.92 7.01
CA GLY A 220 -14.59 -3.25 6.56
C GLY A 220 -13.10 -3.45 6.31
N ALA A 221 -12.26 -2.47 6.60
CA ALA A 221 -10.81 -2.65 6.49
C ALA A 221 -10.28 -3.56 7.60
N ASP A 222 -9.33 -4.41 7.27
CA ASP A 222 -8.61 -5.29 8.21
C ASP A 222 -7.35 -4.62 8.75
N ALA A 223 -6.84 -3.64 8.01
CA ALA A 223 -5.65 -2.89 8.35
C ALA A 223 -5.75 -1.46 7.85
N VAL A 224 -4.96 -0.57 8.45
CA VAL A 224 -4.84 0.82 8.05
C VAL A 224 -3.38 1.13 7.75
N LEU A 225 -3.15 1.88 6.69
CA LEU A 225 -1.83 2.28 6.24
C LEU A 225 -1.78 3.80 6.15
N ALA A 226 -0.71 4.39 6.64
CA ALA A 226 -0.49 5.83 6.55
C ALA A 226 1.01 6.14 6.47
N ALA A 227 1.33 7.28 5.94
CA ALA A 227 2.70 7.73 5.72
C ALA A 227 2.98 9.08 6.39
N SER A 228 2.49 10.17 5.82
CA SER A 228 2.85 11.52 6.23
C SER A 228 2.51 11.84 7.69
N VAL A 229 1.39 11.37 8.22
CA VAL A 229 1.01 11.62 9.62
C VAL A 229 2.02 11.04 10.59
N PHE A 230 2.69 9.95 10.25
CA PHE A 230 3.76 9.34 11.04
C PHE A 230 5.10 10.02 10.80
N HIS A 231 5.46 10.26 9.55
CA HIS A 231 6.75 10.85 9.19
C HIS A 231 6.91 12.28 9.69
N TYR A 232 5.83 13.07 9.71
CA TYR A 232 5.84 14.44 10.25
C TYR A 232 5.63 14.51 11.76
N GLY A 233 5.47 13.36 12.43
CA GLY A 233 5.25 13.34 13.87
C GLY A 233 3.91 13.92 14.32
N ILE A 234 2.91 14.00 13.42
CA ILE A 234 1.57 14.43 13.75
C ILE A 234 0.91 13.41 14.67
N LEU A 235 1.08 12.14 14.36
CA LEU A 235 0.64 10.99 15.14
C LEU A 235 1.78 10.00 15.32
N THR A 236 1.76 9.24 16.43
CA THR A 236 2.60 8.06 16.58
C THR A 236 1.79 6.80 16.27
N ILE A 237 2.47 5.70 15.95
CA ILE A 237 1.82 4.40 15.81
C ILE A 237 1.07 4.04 17.10
N ALA A 238 1.69 4.31 18.25
CA ALA A 238 1.09 4.03 19.57
C ALA A 238 -0.22 4.80 19.78
N ASP A 239 -0.30 6.07 19.33
CA ASP A 239 -1.53 6.88 19.42
C ASP A 239 -2.68 6.22 18.67
N VAL A 240 -2.43 5.77 17.45
CA VAL A 240 -3.43 5.10 16.60
C VAL A 240 -3.88 3.79 17.22
N LYS A 241 -2.93 2.97 17.69
CA LYS A 241 -3.25 1.70 18.33
C LYS A 241 -4.07 1.90 19.61
N ALA A 242 -3.77 2.92 20.40
CA ALA A 242 -4.54 3.25 21.60
C ALA A 242 -5.98 3.64 21.24
N GLU A 243 -6.18 4.44 20.19
CA GLU A 243 -7.53 4.80 19.73
C GLU A 243 -8.32 3.57 19.26
N LEU A 244 -7.69 2.69 18.47
CA LEU A 244 -8.35 1.48 17.98
C LEU A 244 -8.74 0.50 19.09
N LYS A 245 -8.04 0.49 20.22
CA LYS A 245 -8.40 -0.34 21.38
C LYS A 245 -9.65 0.10 22.10
N LYS A 246 -10.10 1.34 21.90
CA LYS A 246 -11.34 1.87 22.52
C LYS A 246 -12.60 1.37 21.80
N HIS A 247 -12.47 0.80 20.62
CA HIS A 247 -13.53 0.35 19.74
C HIS A 247 -13.39 -1.15 19.48
#